data_71e03bb710543e4152fd928dd8990760
#
_entry.id   71e03bb710543e4152fd928dd8990760
#
_cell.length_a   1.000
_cell.length_b   1.000
_cell.length_c   1.000
_cell.angle_alpha   90.00
_cell.angle_beta   90.00
_cell.angle_gamma   90.00
#
_symmetry.space_group_name_H-M   'P 1'
#
loop_
_entity.id
_entity.type
_entity.pdbx_description
1 polymer ?
#
loop_
_entity_poly.entity_id
_entity_poly.type
_entity_poly.pdbx_seq_one_letter_code
_entity_poly.pdbx_strand_id
1 'polypeptide(L)'
;MISKRLLLGDEAIALGAIHAGISGVYAYPGTPSTEITEFIQATAPEVRSRWCTNEKTAMEAALGMSYAGKRAIVCMKHVGMNVAADAFVNSAITGINGGLVVLAADDPSMHSSQNEQDSRFYGKFAMIPTLEPSSQQEAYDIMPYAFALSEQMRLPVLMRVVTRLAHSRAGVMTSTPIPQNKLNPDSERTHWVLLPGNARRQYASLVEKQAQLLSSSEASPYNKLHDVESAKVGVVACGIAYNYVMENCPAKLGIPVLKVSQYPLPEAAIKALAAKCDALLVAEDGQPVVEEQIKALLGADYTVRGRLTGDLPRMGELTPDSVGAALGITTYQSFSAAENVVPRPPALCQGCGHRDVYDALNRVAGEYADARIFGDIGCYTLGALPPFRAIDSCVDMGASITMAKGAADAGVHPAIAVIGDSTFTHSGMTGLLDAVNDNARITIIISDNLTTAMTGGQDSAGTNKFEAICLGLGVDPEHVKVVVPLPKNMEEITRIIREEIEYDGVSVIIPRRECIQTLNRKLRKKRAQE
;
A
#
# COMPACT_ATOMS: atom_id res chain seq x y z
N MET A 1 19.37 4.82 -24.87
CA MET A 1 19.48 6.20 -25.37
C MET A 1 18.84 7.12 -24.34
N ILE A 2 19.50 8.23 -24.02
CA ILE A 2 18.92 9.28 -23.16
C ILE A 2 17.73 9.89 -23.91
N SER A 3 16.55 9.91 -23.30
CA SER A 3 15.34 10.48 -23.90
C SER A 3 14.46 11.12 -22.83
N LYS A 4 13.68 12.11 -23.23
CA LYS A 4 12.65 12.69 -22.38
C LYS A 4 11.33 11.95 -22.60
N ARG A 5 10.71 11.45 -21.52
CA ARG A 5 9.44 10.70 -21.55
C ARG A 5 8.44 11.36 -20.63
N LEU A 6 7.16 11.36 -21.00
CA LEU A 6 6.07 11.77 -20.12
C LEU A 6 5.61 10.53 -19.34
N LEU A 7 5.85 10.53 -18.04
CA LEU A 7 5.62 9.38 -17.16
C LEU A 7 4.77 9.76 -15.95
N LEU A 8 3.93 8.83 -15.47
CA LEU A 8 3.41 8.84 -14.09
C LEU A 8 4.56 8.69 -13.09
N GLY A 9 4.36 9.05 -11.84
CA GLY A 9 5.32 8.76 -10.77
C GLY A 9 5.62 7.26 -10.70
N ASP A 10 4.60 6.42 -10.74
CA ASP A 10 4.74 4.96 -10.76
C ASP A 10 5.51 4.45 -11.98
N GLU A 11 5.22 4.98 -13.17
CA GLU A 11 5.94 4.63 -14.40
C GLU A 11 7.42 5.08 -14.33
N ALA A 12 7.69 6.21 -13.68
CA ALA A 12 9.05 6.72 -13.47
C ALA A 12 9.86 5.81 -12.53
N ILE A 13 9.26 5.40 -11.41
CA ILE A 13 9.83 4.43 -10.46
C ILE A 13 10.11 3.09 -11.18
N ALA A 14 9.12 2.57 -11.90
CA ALA A 14 9.22 1.31 -12.63
C ALA A 14 10.38 1.34 -13.64
N LEU A 15 10.45 2.40 -14.45
CA LEU A 15 11.53 2.58 -15.42
C LEU A 15 12.88 2.78 -14.76
N GLY A 16 12.94 3.54 -13.65
CA GLY A 16 14.14 3.71 -12.83
C GLY A 16 14.66 2.38 -12.26
N ALA A 17 13.76 1.53 -11.79
CA ALA A 17 14.07 0.19 -11.29
C ALA A 17 14.60 -0.74 -12.42
N ILE A 18 13.95 -0.73 -13.59
CA ILE A 18 14.43 -1.46 -14.78
C ILE A 18 15.84 -1.00 -15.15
N HIS A 19 16.05 0.31 -15.23
CA HIS A 19 17.36 0.88 -15.56
C HIS A 19 18.40 0.66 -14.47
N ALA A 20 17.98 0.44 -13.23
CA ALA A 20 18.85 0.00 -12.13
C ALA A 20 19.17 -1.51 -12.18
N GLY A 21 18.75 -2.25 -13.19
CA GLY A 21 19.10 -3.66 -13.39
C GLY A 21 18.42 -4.60 -12.40
N ILE A 22 17.14 -4.40 -12.09
CA ILE A 22 16.37 -5.34 -11.28
C ILE A 22 16.18 -6.69 -12.00
N SER A 23 16.13 -7.76 -11.22
CA SER A 23 15.85 -9.11 -11.72
C SER A 23 14.42 -9.56 -11.41
N GLY A 24 13.75 -8.91 -10.46
CA GLY A 24 12.37 -9.24 -10.13
C GLY A 24 11.60 -8.08 -9.50
N VAL A 25 10.28 -8.10 -9.72
CA VAL A 25 9.28 -7.30 -9.02
C VAL A 25 8.22 -8.23 -8.45
N TYR A 26 7.87 -8.03 -7.20
CA TYR A 26 6.88 -8.79 -6.46
C TYR A 26 5.87 -7.84 -5.84
N ALA A 27 4.59 -8.13 -5.99
CA ALA A 27 3.54 -7.25 -5.51
C ALA A 27 2.23 -8.00 -5.28
N TYR A 28 1.40 -7.47 -4.39
CA TYR A 28 -0.04 -7.69 -4.42
C TYR A 28 -0.70 -6.42 -4.96
N PRO A 29 -1.77 -6.53 -5.79
CA PRO A 29 -2.41 -5.36 -6.37
C PRO A 29 -2.99 -4.43 -5.30
N GLY A 30 -2.52 -3.17 -5.26
CA GLY A 30 -2.95 -2.18 -4.28
C GLY A 30 -2.68 -0.75 -4.76
N THR A 31 -3.75 0.02 -5.09
CA THR A 31 -3.64 1.43 -5.47
C THR A 31 -3.17 2.26 -4.28
N PRO A 32 -2.15 3.14 -4.42
CA PRO A 32 -1.59 3.69 -5.67
C PRO A 32 -0.23 3.09 -6.14
N SER A 33 0.07 1.81 -5.98
CA SER A 33 1.34 1.19 -6.39
C SER A 33 1.21 0.15 -7.51
N THR A 34 -0.01 -0.15 -7.94
CA THR A 34 -0.30 -1.23 -8.92
C THR A 34 0.39 -0.97 -10.25
N GLU A 35 0.38 0.26 -10.72
CA GLU A 35 0.89 0.70 -12.01
C GLU A 35 2.40 0.46 -12.17
N ILE A 36 3.17 0.43 -11.07
CA ILE A 36 4.60 0.10 -11.09
C ILE A 36 4.82 -1.30 -11.65
N THR A 37 4.13 -2.29 -11.07
CA THR A 37 4.25 -3.69 -11.49
C THR A 37 3.68 -3.91 -12.88
N GLU A 38 2.54 -3.30 -13.22
CA GLU A 38 1.94 -3.37 -14.55
C GLU A 38 2.86 -2.80 -15.64
N PHE A 39 3.53 -1.68 -15.36
CA PHE A 39 4.48 -1.08 -16.29
C PHE A 39 5.69 -2.01 -16.52
N ILE A 40 6.26 -2.60 -15.47
CA ILE A 40 7.38 -3.56 -15.59
C ILE A 40 6.94 -4.79 -16.39
N GLN A 41 5.76 -5.34 -16.12
CA GLN A 41 5.20 -6.49 -16.86
C GLN A 41 5.04 -6.21 -18.35
N ALA A 42 4.63 -4.99 -18.68
CA ALA A 42 4.39 -4.57 -20.06
C ALA A 42 5.66 -4.24 -20.84
N THR A 43 6.74 -3.79 -20.15
CA THR A 43 7.90 -3.17 -20.82
C THR A 43 9.22 -3.91 -20.64
N ALA A 44 9.32 -4.82 -19.66
CA ALA A 44 10.57 -5.52 -19.30
C ALA A 44 10.34 -7.03 -19.13
N PRO A 45 10.13 -7.79 -20.21
CA PRO A 45 9.83 -9.23 -20.15
C PRO A 45 10.97 -10.08 -19.56
N GLU A 46 12.20 -9.55 -19.51
CA GLU A 46 13.36 -10.17 -18.87
C GLU A 46 13.35 -10.07 -17.36
N VAL A 47 12.52 -9.20 -16.77
CA VAL A 47 12.35 -9.06 -15.33
C VAL A 47 11.28 -10.03 -14.85
N ARG A 48 11.60 -10.84 -13.86
CA ARG A 48 10.60 -11.72 -13.24
C ARG A 48 9.52 -10.88 -12.58
N SER A 49 8.31 -10.94 -13.10
CA SER A 49 7.18 -10.17 -12.60
C SER A 49 5.93 -11.03 -12.48
N ARG A 50 5.38 -11.13 -11.26
CA ARG A 50 4.11 -11.81 -11.00
C ARG A 50 3.40 -11.19 -9.81
N TRP A 51 2.07 -11.24 -9.86
CA TRP A 51 1.24 -10.94 -8.70
C TRP A 51 1.35 -12.07 -7.69
N CYS A 52 1.59 -11.72 -6.44
CA CYS A 52 1.62 -12.63 -5.30
C CYS A 52 0.23 -12.75 -4.68
N THR A 53 0.03 -13.72 -3.80
CA THR A 53 -1.25 -13.91 -3.10
C THR A 53 -1.49 -12.87 -2.02
N ASN A 54 -0.41 -12.35 -1.40
CA ASN A 54 -0.44 -11.22 -0.47
C ASN A 54 0.94 -10.56 -0.38
N GLU A 55 1.05 -9.48 0.37
CA GLU A 55 2.27 -8.69 0.51
C GLU A 55 3.36 -9.41 1.32
N LYS A 56 2.97 -10.27 2.28
CA LYS A 56 3.93 -11.11 3.02
C LYS A 56 4.68 -12.03 2.07
N THR A 57 3.95 -12.77 1.23
CA THR A 57 4.57 -13.67 0.24
C THR A 57 5.37 -12.91 -0.81
N ALA A 58 4.96 -11.70 -1.18
CA ALA A 58 5.72 -10.82 -2.07
C ALA A 58 7.06 -10.41 -1.45
N MET A 59 7.04 -9.98 -0.18
CA MET A 59 8.24 -9.58 0.56
C MET A 59 9.22 -10.74 0.74
N GLU A 60 8.72 -11.91 1.11
CA GLU A 60 9.53 -13.14 1.28
C GLU A 60 10.19 -13.59 -0.04
N ALA A 61 9.45 -13.55 -1.15
CA ALA A 61 9.97 -13.90 -2.46
C ALA A 61 11.07 -12.94 -2.94
N ALA A 62 10.89 -11.64 -2.72
CA ALA A 62 11.89 -10.62 -3.04
C ALA A 62 13.15 -10.77 -2.16
N LEU A 63 12.98 -11.08 -0.87
CA LEU A 63 14.08 -11.35 0.04
C LEU A 63 14.89 -12.57 -0.40
N GLY A 64 14.21 -13.66 -0.82
CA GLY A 64 14.86 -14.83 -1.40
C GLY A 64 15.65 -14.51 -2.68
N MET A 65 15.14 -13.63 -3.54
CA MET A 65 15.87 -13.15 -4.72
C MET A 65 17.10 -12.31 -4.33
N SER A 66 16.96 -11.46 -3.32
CA SER A 66 18.09 -10.69 -2.77
C SER A 66 19.16 -11.60 -2.19
N TYR A 67 18.81 -12.65 -1.45
CA TYR A 67 19.79 -13.62 -0.90
C TYR A 67 20.58 -14.33 -2.01
N ALA A 68 20.00 -14.50 -3.19
CA ALA A 68 20.68 -15.00 -4.37
C ALA A 68 21.65 -14.00 -5.04
N GLY A 69 21.76 -12.77 -4.50
CA GLY A 69 22.62 -11.71 -5.03
C GLY A 69 21.98 -10.85 -6.12
N LYS A 70 20.67 -11.02 -6.38
CA LYS A 70 19.92 -10.29 -7.40
C LYS A 70 19.20 -9.08 -6.82
N ARG A 71 19.03 -8.01 -7.61
CA ARG A 71 18.21 -6.86 -7.22
C ARG A 71 16.74 -7.16 -7.38
N ALA A 72 15.94 -6.83 -6.35
CA ALA A 72 14.50 -6.99 -6.34
C ALA A 72 13.78 -5.75 -5.79
N ILE A 73 12.58 -5.49 -6.31
CA ILE A 73 11.67 -4.50 -5.76
C ILE A 73 10.37 -5.19 -5.30
N VAL A 74 9.86 -4.77 -4.15
CA VAL A 74 8.52 -5.14 -3.67
C VAL A 74 7.66 -3.89 -3.71
N CYS A 75 6.45 -4.00 -4.27
CA CYS A 75 5.53 -2.87 -4.35
C CYS A 75 4.24 -3.19 -3.61
N MET A 76 3.82 -2.28 -2.75
CA MET A 76 2.59 -2.43 -1.98
C MET A 76 2.00 -1.08 -1.57
N LYS A 77 0.71 -1.09 -1.30
CA LYS A 77 0.02 0.01 -0.62
C LYS A 77 0.45 0.06 0.86
N HIS A 78 0.27 1.21 1.54
CA HIS A 78 0.65 1.36 2.95
C HIS A 78 0.04 0.28 3.87
N VAL A 79 -1.22 -0.13 3.65
CA VAL A 79 -1.83 -1.22 4.44
C VAL A 79 -1.18 -2.58 4.18
N GLY A 80 -0.59 -2.78 3.01
CA GLY A 80 0.21 -3.97 2.70
C GLY A 80 1.49 -4.07 3.53
N MET A 81 2.05 -2.93 3.99
CA MET A 81 3.16 -2.93 4.95
C MET A 81 2.78 -3.63 6.26
N ASN A 82 1.52 -3.51 6.71
CA ASN A 82 1.04 -4.22 7.91
C ASN A 82 1.09 -5.74 7.70
N VAL A 83 0.72 -6.21 6.50
CA VAL A 83 0.74 -7.64 6.14
C VAL A 83 2.17 -8.17 5.99
N ALA A 84 3.06 -7.37 5.42
CA ALA A 84 4.46 -7.71 5.18
C ALA A 84 5.38 -7.45 6.38
N ALA A 85 4.87 -6.84 7.47
CA ALA A 85 5.67 -6.26 8.55
C ALA A 85 6.68 -7.23 9.18
N ASP A 86 6.28 -8.47 9.44
CA ASP A 86 7.19 -9.46 10.06
C ASP A 86 8.38 -9.77 9.14
N ALA A 87 8.13 -10.08 7.87
CA ALA A 87 9.18 -10.33 6.90
C ALA A 87 10.05 -9.07 6.65
N PHE A 88 9.42 -7.89 6.64
CA PHE A 88 10.11 -6.62 6.45
C PHE A 88 11.06 -6.30 7.61
N VAL A 89 10.61 -6.36 8.85
CA VAL A 89 11.44 -6.07 10.03
C VAL A 89 12.55 -7.10 10.18
N ASN A 90 12.26 -8.37 9.96
CA ASN A 90 13.28 -9.43 10.00
C ASN A 90 14.33 -9.28 8.89
N SER A 91 13.97 -8.75 7.71
CA SER A 91 14.93 -8.48 6.63
C SER A 91 15.97 -7.42 7.00
N ALA A 92 15.61 -6.47 7.89
CA ALA A 92 16.57 -5.49 8.42
C ALA A 92 17.58 -6.16 9.37
N ILE A 93 17.16 -7.15 10.16
CA ILE A 93 18.02 -7.87 11.09
C ILE A 93 18.93 -8.85 10.35
N THR A 94 18.38 -9.66 9.43
CA THR A 94 19.20 -10.56 8.61
C THR A 94 20.14 -9.81 7.69
N GLY A 95 19.75 -8.59 7.29
CA GLY A 95 20.36 -7.90 6.16
C GLY A 95 19.99 -8.53 4.82
N ILE A 96 20.63 -8.04 3.77
CA ILE A 96 20.40 -8.47 2.37
C ILE A 96 21.71 -8.76 1.66
N ASN A 97 21.65 -9.36 0.47
CA ASN A 97 22.80 -9.61 -0.39
C ASN A 97 22.73 -8.78 -1.68
N GLY A 98 21.86 -9.10 -2.63
CA GLY A 98 21.53 -8.19 -3.73
C GLY A 98 20.57 -7.11 -3.27
N GLY A 99 20.62 -5.92 -3.87
CA GLY A 99 19.83 -4.77 -3.45
C GLY A 99 18.33 -5.06 -3.37
N LEU A 100 17.71 -4.66 -2.27
CA LEU A 100 16.27 -4.81 -2.02
C LEU A 100 15.63 -3.46 -1.72
N VAL A 101 14.67 -3.06 -2.57
CA VAL A 101 13.85 -1.87 -2.35
C VAL A 101 12.43 -2.31 -2.03
N VAL A 102 11.90 -1.82 -0.91
CA VAL A 102 10.51 -2.03 -0.48
C VAL A 102 9.77 -0.72 -0.70
N LEU A 103 8.88 -0.70 -1.68
CA LEU A 103 8.08 0.47 -1.99
C LEU A 103 6.73 0.40 -1.30
N ALA A 104 6.45 1.41 -0.48
CA ALA A 104 5.17 1.63 0.15
C ALA A 104 4.51 2.90 -0.40
N ALA A 105 3.30 2.75 -0.94
CA ALA A 105 2.52 3.87 -1.47
C ALA A 105 1.44 4.27 -0.47
N ASP A 106 1.64 5.44 0.13
CA ASP A 106 0.71 6.05 1.10
C ASP A 106 -0.41 6.80 0.38
N ASP A 107 -1.56 6.89 1.03
CA ASP A 107 -2.75 7.56 0.50
C ASP A 107 -3.29 8.60 1.51
N PRO A 108 -2.57 9.73 1.70
CA PRO A 108 -3.08 10.85 2.50
C PRO A 108 -4.43 11.31 1.96
N SER A 109 -5.35 11.70 2.85
CA SER A 109 -6.76 11.98 2.55
C SER A 109 -7.60 10.75 2.20
N MET A 110 -7.07 9.55 2.22
CA MET A 110 -7.84 8.30 2.00
C MET A 110 -8.67 8.30 0.71
N HIS A 111 -8.07 8.72 -0.42
CA HIS A 111 -8.77 8.78 -1.71
C HIS A 111 -9.34 7.42 -2.14
N SER A 112 -8.63 6.33 -1.80
CA SER A 112 -9.05 4.95 -2.07
C SER A 112 -8.67 3.98 -0.94
N SER A 113 -8.59 4.47 0.30
CA SER A 113 -8.09 3.70 1.44
C SER A 113 -9.04 3.73 2.62
N GLN A 114 -9.03 2.68 3.43
CA GLN A 114 -9.83 2.56 4.65
C GLN A 114 -9.23 3.30 5.86
N ASN A 115 -7.99 3.74 5.77
CA ASN A 115 -7.30 4.52 6.80
C ASN A 115 -6.19 5.37 6.19
N GLU A 116 -5.64 6.28 7.00
CA GLU A 116 -4.45 7.06 6.69
C GLU A 116 -3.29 6.57 7.57
N GLN A 117 -2.25 6.03 6.94
CA GLN A 117 -1.02 5.58 7.59
C GLN A 117 0.18 6.30 6.98
N ASP A 118 1.31 6.26 7.69
CA ASP A 118 2.56 6.82 7.22
C ASP A 118 3.67 5.76 7.29
N SER A 119 4.09 5.31 6.13
CA SER A 119 5.07 4.24 6.01
C SER A 119 6.47 4.59 6.53
N ARG A 120 6.78 5.89 6.76
CA ARG A 120 8.05 6.31 7.36
C ARG A 120 8.25 5.74 8.77
N PHE A 121 7.16 5.48 9.51
CA PHE A 121 7.25 4.79 10.81
C PHE A 121 7.85 3.40 10.69
N TYR A 122 7.55 2.67 9.62
CA TYR A 122 8.14 1.34 9.39
C TYR A 122 9.65 1.43 9.14
N GLY A 123 10.12 2.40 8.37
CA GLY A 123 11.54 2.60 8.14
C GLY A 123 12.28 2.94 9.44
N LYS A 124 11.71 3.82 10.26
CA LYS A 124 12.24 4.16 11.59
C LYS A 124 12.22 2.96 12.54
N PHE A 125 11.13 2.21 12.59
CA PHE A 125 10.97 1.03 13.43
C PHE A 125 11.96 -0.08 13.06
N ALA A 126 12.14 -0.34 11.76
CA ALA A 126 13.10 -1.31 11.26
C ALA A 126 14.55 -0.81 11.25
N MET A 127 14.80 0.47 11.57
CA MET A 127 16.13 1.08 11.62
C MET A 127 16.89 1.03 10.28
N ILE A 128 16.17 1.23 9.17
CA ILE A 128 16.70 1.16 7.81
C ILE A 128 16.58 2.51 7.07
N PRO A 129 17.39 2.72 5.99
CA PRO A 129 17.24 3.93 5.19
C PRO A 129 15.86 3.99 4.54
N THR A 130 15.27 5.19 4.59
CA THR A 130 14.00 5.49 3.92
C THR A 130 14.23 6.61 2.91
N LEU A 131 13.64 6.47 1.72
CA LEU A 131 13.70 7.45 0.64
C LEU A 131 12.30 7.94 0.29
N GLU A 132 12.16 9.24 0.05
CA GLU A 132 10.88 9.89 -0.21
C GLU A 132 11.04 10.94 -1.33
N PRO A 133 10.93 10.55 -2.62
CA PRO A 133 11.11 11.48 -3.73
C PRO A 133 10.02 12.54 -3.79
N SER A 134 10.38 13.73 -4.27
CA SER A 134 9.47 14.87 -4.41
C SER A 134 8.87 15.03 -5.82
N SER A 135 9.46 14.43 -6.84
CA SER A 135 9.01 14.58 -8.24
C SER A 135 9.21 13.29 -9.04
N GLN A 136 8.62 13.22 -10.22
CA GLN A 136 8.76 12.09 -11.13
C GLN A 136 10.21 11.90 -11.60
N GLN A 137 10.95 13.01 -11.84
CA GLN A 137 12.36 12.91 -12.17
C GLN A 137 13.13 12.32 -11.01
N GLU A 138 12.93 12.82 -9.80
CA GLU A 138 13.60 12.29 -8.61
C GLU A 138 13.20 10.84 -8.33
N ALA A 139 11.93 10.48 -8.52
CA ALA A 139 11.44 9.12 -8.38
C ALA A 139 12.14 8.13 -9.32
N TYR A 140 12.49 8.59 -10.53
CA TYR A 140 13.30 7.82 -11.47
C TYR A 140 14.79 7.75 -11.05
N ASP A 141 15.40 8.91 -10.73
CA ASP A 141 16.84 9.02 -10.46
C ASP A 141 17.24 8.34 -9.14
N ILE A 142 16.33 8.32 -8.17
CA ILE A 142 16.56 7.73 -6.84
C ILE A 142 16.62 6.19 -6.87
N MET A 143 16.06 5.54 -7.89
CA MET A 143 16.04 4.07 -7.95
C MET A 143 17.42 3.44 -8.06
N PRO A 144 18.31 3.82 -8.99
CA PRO A 144 19.68 3.32 -9.00
C PRO A 144 20.42 3.60 -7.69
N TYR A 145 20.19 4.78 -7.09
CA TYR A 145 20.76 5.16 -5.81
C TYR A 145 20.26 4.27 -4.67
N ALA A 146 18.95 3.98 -4.63
CA ALA A 146 18.34 3.13 -3.62
C ALA A 146 18.95 1.72 -3.61
N PHE A 147 19.12 1.11 -4.80
CA PHE A 147 19.77 -0.20 -4.91
C PHE A 147 21.25 -0.15 -4.52
N ALA A 148 21.98 0.88 -4.92
CA ALA A 148 23.37 1.05 -4.52
C ALA A 148 23.50 1.24 -2.99
N LEU A 149 22.64 2.07 -2.39
CA LEU A 149 22.58 2.28 -0.93
C LEU A 149 22.22 0.98 -0.19
N SER A 150 21.25 0.22 -0.70
CA SER A 150 20.85 -1.06 -0.15
C SER A 150 22.02 -2.05 -0.13
N GLU A 151 22.74 -2.20 -1.26
CA GLU A 151 23.91 -3.08 -1.37
C GLU A 151 25.07 -2.62 -0.50
N GLN A 152 25.35 -1.32 -0.46
CA GLN A 152 26.43 -0.73 0.35
C GLN A 152 26.19 -0.95 1.86
N MET A 153 24.97 -0.70 2.33
CA MET A 153 24.61 -0.84 3.74
C MET A 153 24.25 -2.29 4.11
N ARG A 154 24.04 -3.17 3.11
CA ARG A 154 23.51 -4.53 3.27
C ARG A 154 22.20 -4.54 4.06
N LEU A 155 21.32 -3.61 3.74
CA LEU A 155 20.01 -3.41 4.35
C LEU A 155 18.94 -3.20 3.26
N PRO A 156 17.70 -3.62 3.47
CA PRO A 156 16.62 -3.17 2.62
C PRO A 156 16.50 -1.64 2.70
N VAL A 157 16.01 -1.02 1.63
CA VAL A 157 15.66 0.40 1.59
C VAL A 157 14.15 0.52 1.47
N LEU A 158 13.53 1.26 2.38
CA LEU A 158 12.12 1.64 2.24
C LEU A 158 12.03 2.85 1.29
N MET A 159 11.20 2.76 0.26
CA MET A 159 10.84 3.90 -0.59
C MET A 159 9.38 4.26 -0.37
N ARG A 160 9.13 5.46 0.13
CA ARG A 160 7.80 6.00 0.34
C ARG A 160 7.40 6.90 -0.80
N VAL A 161 6.20 6.70 -1.33
CA VAL A 161 5.54 7.63 -2.25
C VAL A 161 4.12 7.90 -1.78
N VAL A 162 3.52 8.98 -2.26
CA VAL A 162 2.12 9.31 -1.98
C VAL A 162 1.31 9.33 -3.27
N THR A 163 -0.01 9.13 -3.16
CA THR A 163 -0.94 9.05 -4.29
C THR A 163 -0.75 10.17 -5.31
N ARG A 164 -0.55 11.40 -4.86
CA ARG A 164 -0.38 12.56 -5.74
C ARG A 164 0.90 12.46 -6.60
N LEU A 165 1.99 11.99 -6.04
CA LEU A 165 3.22 11.76 -6.83
C LEU A 165 3.04 10.55 -7.75
N ALA A 166 2.52 9.43 -7.24
CA ALA A 166 2.32 8.19 -7.98
C ALA A 166 1.50 8.41 -9.26
N HIS A 167 0.39 9.15 -9.16
CA HIS A 167 -0.60 9.29 -10.23
C HIS A 167 -0.54 10.63 -11.01
N SER A 168 0.43 11.51 -10.73
CA SER A 168 0.65 12.70 -11.55
C SER A 168 1.74 12.47 -12.62
N ARG A 169 1.68 13.20 -13.73
CA ARG A 169 2.60 13.05 -14.87
C ARG A 169 3.56 14.22 -14.99
N ALA A 170 4.82 13.91 -15.29
CA ALA A 170 5.81 14.92 -15.67
C ALA A 170 6.79 14.38 -16.73
N GLY A 171 7.54 15.29 -17.33
CA GLY A 171 8.64 14.94 -18.24
C GLY A 171 9.85 14.43 -17.47
N VAL A 172 10.28 13.21 -17.74
CA VAL A 172 11.41 12.54 -17.09
C VAL A 172 12.53 12.31 -18.10
N MET A 173 13.74 12.76 -17.78
CA MET A 173 14.95 12.47 -18.53
C MET A 173 15.50 11.11 -18.08
N THR A 174 15.71 10.21 -19.01
CA THR A 174 16.19 8.86 -18.71
C THR A 174 17.71 8.75 -18.81
N SER A 175 18.31 7.81 -18.10
CA SER A 175 19.73 7.46 -18.16
C SER A 175 19.94 6.13 -18.88
N THR A 176 21.21 5.75 -19.07
CA THR A 176 21.56 4.44 -19.63
C THR A 176 21.33 3.35 -18.60
N PRO A 177 20.61 2.24 -18.94
CA PRO A 177 20.43 1.12 -18.04
C PRO A 177 21.75 0.46 -17.66
N ILE A 178 21.83 -0.02 -16.43
CA ILE A 178 22.90 -0.91 -15.95
C ILE A 178 22.46 -2.37 -16.04
N PRO A 179 23.38 -3.32 -16.22
CA PRO A 179 23.03 -4.74 -16.31
C PRO A 179 22.54 -5.28 -14.95
N GLN A 180 21.77 -6.35 -15.03
CA GLN A 180 21.38 -7.11 -13.83
C GLN A 180 22.62 -7.72 -13.14
N ASN A 181 22.59 -7.80 -11.80
CA ASN A 181 23.60 -8.50 -11.03
C ASN A 181 23.73 -9.96 -11.50
N LYS A 182 24.94 -10.52 -11.42
CA LYS A 182 25.14 -11.95 -11.57
C LYS A 182 24.59 -12.70 -10.36
N LEU A 183 24.25 -13.96 -10.55
CA LEU A 183 23.91 -14.86 -9.45
C LEU A 183 25.13 -14.99 -8.52
N ASN A 184 24.93 -14.68 -7.26
CA ASN A 184 26.01 -14.71 -6.24
C ASN A 184 25.38 -14.96 -4.86
N PRO A 185 24.89 -16.20 -4.58
CA PRO A 185 24.37 -16.53 -3.27
C PRO A 185 25.50 -16.49 -2.23
N ASP A 186 25.16 -16.06 -1.01
CA ASP A 186 26.12 -16.06 0.11
C ASP A 186 26.52 -17.50 0.45
N SER A 187 27.82 -17.70 0.68
CA SER A 187 28.39 -19.01 1.04
C SER A 187 28.20 -19.34 2.53
N GLU A 188 27.98 -18.35 3.38
CA GLU A 188 27.76 -18.54 4.82
C GLU A 188 26.32 -18.96 5.11
N ARG A 189 26.10 -20.25 5.31
CA ARG A 189 24.76 -20.83 5.50
C ARG A 189 24.00 -20.32 6.72
N THR A 190 24.68 -19.79 7.74
CA THR A 190 24.08 -19.28 8.98
C THR A 190 23.69 -17.82 8.91
N HIS A 191 24.09 -17.10 7.86
CA HIS A 191 23.91 -15.66 7.73
C HIS A 191 22.45 -15.25 7.82
N TRP A 192 21.57 -16.00 7.17
CA TRP A 192 20.13 -15.68 7.09
C TRP A 192 19.28 -16.37 8.18
N VAL A 193 19.92 -16.98 9.19
CA VAL A 193 19.22 -17.77 10.20
C VAL A 193 19.06 -16.98 11.50
N LEU A 194 17.83 -16.61 11.84
CA LEU A 194 17.48 -15.83 13.03
C LEU A 194 17.27 -16.72 14.28
N LEU A 195 18.23 -17.59 14.60
CA LEU A 195 18.27 -18.18 15.93
C LEU A 195 18.77 -17.13 16.95
N PRO A 196 18.38 -17.20 18.24
CA PRO A 196 18.65 -16.16 19.22
C PRO A 196 20.11 -15.68 19.28
N GLY A 197 21.08 -16.59 19.12
CA GLY A 197 22.50 -16.25 19.09
C GLY A 197 22.92 -15.41 17.89
N ASN A 198 22.40 -15.76 16.70
CA ASN A 198 22.65 -15.04 15.47
C ASN A 198 21.91 -13.70 15.47
N ALA A 199 20.63 -13.71 15.88
CA ALA A 199 19.80 -12.50 15.93
C ALA A 199 20.42 -11.40 16.82
N ARG A 200 20.99 -11.75 17.98
CA ARG A 200 21.69 -10.80 18.84
C ARG A 200 22.89 -10.15 18.15
N ARG A 201 23.71 -10.92 17.43
CA ARG A 201 24.86 -10.37 16.69
C ARG A 201 24.44 -9.47 15.55
N GLN A 202 23.44 -9.89 14.79
CA GLN A 202 22.91 -9.13 13.66
C GLN A 202 22.22 -7.85 14.10
N TYR A 203 21.47 -7.88 15.20
CA TYR A 203 20.86 -6.69 15.78
C TYR A 203 21.93 -5.70 16.29
N ALA A 204 22.99 -6.19 16.95
CA ALA A 204 24.13 -5.33 17.34
C ALA A 204 24.77 -4.64 16.12
N SER A 205 25.00 -5.41 15.03
CA SER A 205 25.48 -4.84 13.76
C SER A 205 24.52 -3.81 13.16
N LEU A 206 23.21 -4.04 13.23
CA LEU A 206 22.20 -3.06 12.78
C LEU A 206 22.27 -1.76 13.58
N VAL A 207 22.46 -1.86 14.90
CA VAL A 207 22.63 -0.68 15.77
C VAL A 207 23.91 0.09 15.43
N GLU A 208 25.04 -0.61 15.21
CA GLU A 208 26.31 0.02 14.80
C GLU A 208 26.21 0.74 13.45
N LYS A 209 25.41 0.25 12.52
CA LYS A 209 25.18 0.87 11.22
C LYS A 209 24.42 2.20 11.29
N GLN A 210 23.74 2.52 12.39
CA GLN A 210 22.93 3.74 12.51
C GLN A 210 23.78 5.01 12.30
N ALA A 211 25.00 5.05 12.80
CA ALA A 211 25.93 6.17 12.55
C ALA A 211 26.29 6.32 11.06
N GLN A 212 26.46 5.20 10.35
CA GLN A 212 26.72 5.21 8.91
C GLN A 212 25.51 5.67 8.11
N LEU A 213 24.29 5.27 8.53
CA LEU A 213 23.03 5.69 7.89
C LEU A 213 22.82 7.20 8.07
N LEU A 214 23.10 7.74 9.26
CA LEU A 214 23.05 9.19 9.50
C LEU A 214 24.06 9.93 8.61
N SER A 215 25.31 9.48 8.57
CA SER A 215 26.34 10.08 7.71
C SER A 215 25.97 10.02 6.22
N SER A 216 25.35 8.93 5.77
CA SER A 216 24.86 8.77 4.40
C SER A 216 23.73 9.75 4.10
N SER A 217 22.83 9.99 5.05
CA SER A 217 21.74 10.94 4.91
C SER A 217 22.23 12.40 4.89
N GLU A 218 23.21 12.74 5.72
CA GLU A 218 23.86 14.06 5.72
C GLU A 218 24.54 14.37 4.39
N ALA A 219 25.16 13.35 3.76
CA ALA A 219 25.84 13.46 2.48
C ALA A 219 24.93 13.23 1.26
N SER A 220 23.64 13.00 1.48
CA SER A 220 22.71 12.63 0.41
C SER A 220 22.55 13.76 -0.62
N PRO A 221 22.66 13.46 -1.93
CA PRO A 221 22.39 14.45 -2.97
C PRO A 221 20.91 14.84 -3.06
N TYR A 222 20.03 14.10 -2.38
CA TYR A 222 18.59 14.30 -2.33
C TYR A 222 18.14 15.14 -1.13
N ASN A 223 18.98 15.28 -0.09
CA ASN A 223 18.78 16.23 1.01
C ASN A 223 19.48 17.54 0.66
N LYS A 224 18.72 18.60 0.40
CA LYS A 224 19.28 19.81 -0.19
C LYS A 224 18.82 21.06 0.54
N LEU A 225 19.79 21.86 0.99
CA LEU A 225 19.53 23.16 1.57
C LEU A 225 19.52 24.26 0.50
N HIS A 226 18.43 25.00 0.39
CA HIS A 226 18.33 26.29 -0.29
C HIS A 226 18.54 27.37 0.76
N ASP A 227 19.76 27.85 0.86
CA ASP A 227 20.24 28.68 1.96
C ASP A 227 19.96 30.18 1.75
N VAL A 228 19.76 30.89 2.85
CA VAL A 228 19.78 32.36 2.97
C VAL A 228 20.54 32.73 4.24
N GLU A 229 21.00 33.99 4.39
CA GLU A 229 21.86 34.39 5.51
C GLU A 229 21.15 34.25 6.86
N SER A 230 19.92 34.78 6.97
CA SER A 230 19.07 34.66 8.17
C SER A 230 17.61 34.88 7.83
N ALA A 231 16.71 34.27 8.56
CA ALA A 231 15.26 34.41 8.37
C ALA A 231 14.50 34.22 9.69
N LYS A 232 13.30 34.80 9.78
CA LYS A 232 12.41 34.53 10.92
C LYS A 232 11.92 33.09 10.94
N VAL A 233 11.66 32.52 9.76
CA VAL A 233 11.17 31.14 9.64
C VAL A 233 11.98 30.42 8.57
N GLY A 234 12.50 29.25 8.91
CA GLY A 234 13.04 28.28 7.97
C GLY A 234 12.03 27.17 7.72
N VAL A 235 12.15 26.47 6.60
CA VAL A 235 11.25 25.37 6.26
C VAL A 235 12.04 24.06 6.12
N VAL A 236 11.55 23.01 6.76
CA VAL A 236 11.96 21.63 6.45
C VAL A 236 10.84 21.00 5.64
N ALA A 237 11.12 20.60 4.39
CA ALA A 237 10.13 20.12 3.44
C ALA A 237 10.43 18.69 2.99
N CYS A 238 9.47 17.76 3.20
CA CYS A 238 9.65 16.33 2.97
C CYS A 238 8.85 15.85 1.75
N GLY A 239 9.49 15.00 0.90
CA GLY A 239 8.82 14.40 -0.24
C GLY A 239 8.09 15.43 -1.11
N ILE A 240 6.85 15.13 -1.48
CA ILE A 240 6.06 16.01 -2.35
C ILE A 240 5.76 17.39 -1.73
N ALA A 241 5.71 17.49 -0.40
CA ALA A 241 5.48 18.77 0.27
C ALA A 241 6.56 19.83 -0.08
N TYR A 242 7.76 19.37 -0.46
CA TYR A 242 8.79 20.26 -1.01
C TYR A 242 8.29 21.04 -2.23
N ASN A 243 7.54 20.41 -3.14
CA ASN A 243 6.98 21.10 -4.31
C ASN A 243 5.97 22.17 -3.88
N TYR A 244 5.11 21.88 -2.90
CA TYR A 244 4.13 22.85 -2.39
C TYR A 244 4.81 24.05 -1.74
N VAL A 245 5.93 23.84 -1.04
CA VAL A 245 6.75 24.93 -0.51
C VAL A 245 7.35 25.75 -1.65
N MET A 246 7.93 25.11 -2.67
CA MET A 246 8.63 25.79 -3.76
C MET A 246 7.68 26.56 -4.69
N GLU A 247 6.43 26.11 -4.86
CA GLU A 247 5.40 26.86 -5.59
C GLU A 247 5.08 28.23 -4.95
N ASN A 248 5.27 28.35 -3.63
CA ASN A 248 5.14 29.62 -2.91
C ASN A 248 6.37 30.55 -3.05
N CYS A 249 7.33 30.19 -3.89
CA CYS A 249 8.52 31.00 -4.19
C CYS A 249 9.30 31.46 -2.94
N PRO A 250 9.68 30.58 -2.00
CA PRO A 250 10.28 30.94 -0.72
C PRO A 250 11.57 31.76 -0.84
N ALA A 251 12.37 31.57 -1.89
CA ALA A 251 13.58 32.35 -2.15
C ALA A 251 13.30 33.85 -2.35
N LYS A 252 12.17 34.21 -2.95
CA LYS A 252 11.75 35.62 -3.10
C LYS A 252 11.33 36.26 -1.78
N LEU A 253 11.00 35.43 -0.79
CA LEU A 253 10.59 35.84 0.57
C LEU A 253 11.75 35.78 1.56
N GLY A 254 12.96 35.41 1.12
CA GLY A 254 14.10 35.21 2.00
C GLY A 254 13.93 34.04 2.97
N ILE A 255 13.21 32.99 2.59
CA ILE A 255 12.93 31.80 3.42
C ILE A 255 13.87 30.68 3.01
N PRO A 256 14.77 30.20 3.91
CA PRO A 256 15.59 29.04 3.64
C PRO A 256 14.75 27.76 3.69
N VAL A 257 15.06 26.81 2.79
CA VAL A 257 14.34 25.54 2.70
C VAL A 257 15.32 24.38 2.72
N LEU A 258 15.21 23.50 3.71
CA LEU A 258 15.86 22.20 3.72
C LEU A 258 14.90 21.16 3.14
N LYS A 259 15.22 20.68 1.95
CA LYS A 259 14.55 19.52 1.37
C LYS A 259 15.06 18.25 2.05
N VAL A 260 14.15 17.36 2.45
CA VAL A 260 14.46 16.04 2.99
C VAL A 260 13.79 14.97 2.14
N SER A 261 14.61 14.14 1.48
CA SER A 261 14.17 12.98 0.67
C SER A 261 14.84 11.68 1.10
N GLN A 262 15.78 11.74 2.06
CA GLN A 262 16.44 10.58 2.65
C GLN A 262 16.46 10.67 4.18
N TYR A 263 16.14 9.54 4.82
CA TYR A 263 16.17 9.34 6.27
C TYR A 263 17.20 8.27 6.65
N PRO A 264 17.75 8.27 7.91
CA PRO A 264 17.32 9.12 9.04
C PRO A 264 17.49 10.61 8.75
N LEU A 265 16.83 11.46 9.55
CA LEU A 265 16.89 12.92 9.33
C LEU A 265 18.33 13.44 9.34
N PRO A 266 18.71 14.36 8.44
CA PRO A 266 20.03 14.99 8.42
C PRO A 266 20.15 16.01 9.56
N GLU A 267 20.52 15.53 10.74
CA GLU A 267 20.51 16.31 11.99
C GLU A 267 21.40 17.55 11.94
N ALA A 268 22.60 17.43 11.34
CA ALA A 268 23.53 18.56 11.24
C ALA A 268 22.94 19.66 10.35
N ALA A 269 22.33 19.30 9.22
CA ALA A 269 21.68 20.26 8.33
C ALA A 269 20.48 20.94 9.01
N ILE A 270 19.67 20.20 9.79
CA ILE A 270 18.56 20.75 10.56
C ILE A 270 19.06 21.72 11.62
N LYS A 271 20.07 21.36 12.41
CA LYS A 271 20.68 22.23 13.43
C LYS A 271 21.28 23.49 12.80
N ALA A 272 21.94 23.37 11.65
CA ALA A 272 22.49 24.52 10.93
C ALA A 272 21.39 25.46 10.42
N LEU A 273 20.26 24.92 9.93
CA LEU A 273 19.09 25.71 9.55
C LEU A 273 18.47 26.41 10.77
N ALA A 274 18.28 25.69 11.87
CA ALA A 274 17.70 26.21 13.10
C ALA A 274 18.53 27.37 13.70
N ALA A 275 19.86 27.30 13.58
CA ALA A 275 20.77 28.36 14.07
C ALA A 275 20.61 29.70 13.33
N LYS A 276 19.97 29.70 12.15
CA LYS A 276 19.73 30.88 11.30
C LYS A 276 18.31 31.42 11.38
N CYS A 277 17.41 30.72 12.07
CA CYS A 277 15.99 31.01 12.09
C CYS A 277 15.44 31.06 13.50
N ASP A 278 14.43 31.92 13.74
CA ASP A 278 13.73 31.98 15.03
C ASP A 278 12.77 30.77 15.22
N ALA A 279 12.29 30.20 14.10
CA ALA A 279 11.39 29.05 14.10
C ALA A 279 11.57 28.20 12.83
N LEU A 280 11.21 26.91 12.90
CA LEU A 280 11.10 26.03 11.74
C LEU A 280 9.63 25.65 11.48
N LEU A 281 9.21 25.74 10.21
CA LEU A 281 7.98 25.12 9.72
C LEU A 281 8.32 23.77 9.09
N VAL A 282 7.70 22.70 9.55
CA VAL A 282 7.86 21.35 8.99
C VAL A 282 6.70 21.07 8.06
N ALA A 283 6.96 21.01 6.76
CA ALA A 283 6.01 20.66 5.71
C ALA A 283 6.22 19.20 5.31
N GLU A 284 5.32 18.34 5.75
CA GLU A 284 5.34 16.90 5.47
C GLU A 284 3.93 16.38 5.19
N ASP A 285 3.81 15.48 4.22
CA ASP A 285 2.53 14.89 3.85
C ASP A 285 2.33 13.55 4.58
N GLY A 286 1.20 13.38 5.26
CA GLY A 286 0.91 12.25 6.15
C GLY A 286 0.98 12.62 7.63
N GLN A 287 1.54 11.75 8.46
CA GLN A 287 1.66 11.96 9.92
C GLN A 287 2.84 12.89 10.28
N PRO A 288 2.83 13.54 11.44
CA PRO A 288 3.89 14.47 11.85
C PRO A 288 5.16 13.75 12.33
N VAL A 289 5.71 12.87 11.51
CA VAL A 289 6.88 12.02 11.83
C VAL A 289 8.15 12.85 11.95
N VAL A 290 8.32 13.82 11.06
CA VAL A 290 9.51 14.69 11.02
C VAL A 290 9.38 15.82 12.05
N GLU A 291 8.20 16.40 12.20
CA GLU A 291 7.94 17.43 13.20
C GLU A 291 8.26 16.93 14.62
N GLU A 292 7.82 15.71 14.98
CA GLU A 292 8.12 15.10 16.27
C GLU A 292 9.62 14.89 16.49
N GLN A 293 10.32 14.42 15.48
CA GLN A 293 11.77 14.18 15.56
C GLN A 293 12.55 15.48 15.66
N ILE A 294 12.17 16.53 14.91
CA ILE A 294 12.83 17.84 15.00
C ILE A 294 12.58 18.50 16.36
N LYS A 295 11.37 18.39 16.91
CA LYS A 295 11.08 18.85 18.29
C LYS A 295 11.98 18.15 19.31
N ALA A 296 12.16 16.84 19.18
CA ALA A 296 13.05 16.09 20.06
C ALA A 296 14.54 16.49 19.87
N LEU A 297 14.95 16.78 18.62
CA LEU A 297 16.33 17.14 18.27
C LEU A 297 16.75 18.53 18.77
N LEU A 298 15.82 19.51 18.68
CA LEU A 298 16.10 20.92 18.99
C LEU A 298 15.73 21.30 20.42
N GLY A 299 14.94 20.47 21.12
CA GLY A 299 14.47 20.71 22.46
C GLY A 299 13.25 21.62 22.55
N ALA A 300 12.71 21.75 23.77
CA ALA A 300 11.45 22.45 24.04
C ALA A 300 11.51 23.99 23.87
N ASP A 301 12.70 24.56 23.95
CA ASP A 301 12.88 26.01 23.87
C ASP A 301 12.90 26.53 22.43
N TYR A 302 13.02 25.64 21.43
CA TYR A 302 13.01 26.02 20.04
C TYR A 302 11.63 25.86 19.40
N THR A 303 11.18 26.88 18.68
CA THR A 303 9.84 26.87 18.07
C THR A 303 9.82 26.02 16.78
N VAL A 304 9.13 24.88 16.82
CA VAL A 304 8.85 24.02 15.65
C VAL A 304 7.36 24.02 15.38
N ARG A 305 6.98 24.45 14.19
CA ARG A 305 5.61 24.60 13.70
C ARG A 305 5.31 23.52 12.66
N GLY A 306 4.08 23.08 12.56
CA GLY A 306 3.67 22.09 11.58
C GLY A 306 2.25 21.57 11.80
N ARG A 307 2.04 20.28 11.65
CA ARG A 307 0.74 19.63 11.84
C ARG A 307 0.32 19.53 13.30
N LEU A 308 1.27 19.36 14.22
CA LEU A 308 0.99 19.26 15.66
C LEU A 308 0.63 20.60 16.29
N THR A 309 1.11 21.70 15.72
CA THR A 309 0.80 23.05 16.20
C THR A 309 -0.44 23.65 15.55
N GLY A 310 -1.00 22.98 14.53
CA GLY A 310 -2.15 23.48 13.79
C GLY A 310 -1.81 24.53 12.71
N ASP A 311 -0.52 24.83 12.49
CA ASP A 311 -0.09 25.71 11.40
C ASP A 311 -0.35 25.07 10.03
N LEU A 312 -0.28 23.75 9.97
CA LEU A 312 -0.68 22.94 8.82
C LEU A 312 -1.85 22.02 9.20
N PRO A 313 -2.71 21.63 8.24
CA PRO A 313 -3.82 20.71 8.51
C PRO A 313 -3.35 19.42 9.17
N ARG A 314 -4.02 18.98 10.27
CA ARG A 314 -3.63 17.76 10.99
C ARG A 314 -3.90 16.49 10.19
N MET A 315 -4.88 16.50 9.30
CA MET A 315 -5.33 15.37 8.48
C MET A 315 -5.25 15.70 7.00
N GLY A 316 -5.12 14.67 6.19
CA GLY A 316 -5.18 14.74 4.74
C GLY A 316 -3.89 15.26 4.10
N GLU A 317 -3.92 15.34 2.78
CA GLU A 317 -2.79 15.85 1.99
C GLU A 317 -2.65 17.37 2.11
N LEU A 318 -1.41 17.83 1.99
CA LEU A 318 -1.11 19.26 1.90
C LEU A 318 -1.39 19.78 0.47
N THR A 319 -1.48 21.08 0.36
CA THR A 319 -1.60 21.80 -0.92
C THR A 319 -0.68 23.02 -0.90
N PRO A 320 -0.34 23.62 -2.06
CA PRO A 320 0.37 24.90 -2.11
C PRO A 320 -0.31 25.98 -1.26
N ASP A 321 -1.66 26.02 -1.26
CA ASP A 321 -2.42 27.01 -0.49
C ASP A 321 -2.29 26.82 1.02
N SER A 322 -2.39 25.56 1.51
CA SER A 322 -2.23 25.29 2.95
C SER A 322 -0.82 25.63 3.46
N VAL A 323 0.20 25.37 2.64
CA VAL A 323 1.59 25.73 2.94
C VAL A 323 1.78 27.25 2.83
N GLY A 324 1.21 27.90 1.82
CA GLY A 324 1.25 29.35 1.67
C GLY A 324 0.63 30.08 2.87
N ALA A 325 -0.53 29.61 3.33
CA ALA A 325 -1.18 30.16 4.52
C ALA A 325 -0.29 30.03 5.77
N ALA A 326 0.35 28.87 5.99
CA ALA A 326 1.28 28.66 7.09
C ALA A 326 2.54 29.55 7.03
N LEU A 327 2.94 29.97 5.82
CA LEU A 327 4.05 30.92 5.60
C LEU A 327 3.59 32.38 5.66
N GLY A 328 2.30 32.66 5.89
CA GLY A 328 1.75 34.01 5.91
C GLY A 328 1.62 34.65 4.53
N ILE A 329 1.59 33.83 3.47
CA ILE A 329 1.42 34.27 2.09
C ILE A 329 -0.07 34.32 1.76
N THR A 330 -0.51 35.39 1.12
CA THR A 330 -1.88 35.49 0.63
C THR A 330 -2.09 34.49 -0.52
N THR A 331 -2.90 33.47 -0.29
CA THR A 331 -3.26 32.48 -1.30
C THR A 331 -4.33 33.03 -2.23
N TYR A 332 -4.33 32.58 -3.48
CA TYR A 332 -5.39 32.91 -4.41
C TYR A 332 -6.68 32.20 -3.98
N GLN A 333 -7.81 32.91 -3.98
CA GLN A 333 -9.11 32.26 -3.80
C GLN A 333 -9.33 31.26 -4.95
N SER A 334 -9.50 30.00 -4.61
CA SER A 334 -9.93 29.00 -5.57
C SER A 334 -11.36 29.32 -6.04
N PHE A 335 -11.66 29.02 -7.30
CA PHE A 335 -13.04 29.09 -7.80
C PHE A 335 -13.90 28.07 -7.05
N SER A 336 -15.12 28.47 -6.68
CA SER A 336 -16.12 27.52 -6.18
C SER A 336 -16.44 26.47 -7.25
N ALA A 337 -16.74 25.24 -6.82
CA ALA A 337 -17.21 24.22 -7.75
C ALA A 337 -18.46 24.74 -8.50
N ALA A 338 -18.54 24.46 -9.80
CA ALA A 338 -19.71 24.82 -10.58
C ALA A 338 -20.96 24.08 -10.06
N GLU A 339 -22.13 24.71 -10.11
CA GLU A 339 -23.38 24.15 -9.56
C GLU A 339 -23.79 22.80 -10.19
N ASN A 340 -23.33 22.52 -11.40
CA ASN A 340 -23.60 21.26 -12.10
C ASN A 340 -22.64 20.11 -11.70
N VAL A 341 -21.67 20.35 -10.82
CA VAL A 341 -20.79 19.32 -10.28
C VAL A 341 -21.54 18.53 -9.22
N VAL A 342 -21.83 17.25 -9.52
CA VAL A 342 -22.49 16.35 -8.59
C VAL A 342 -21.50 15.32 -8.02
N PRO A 343 -21.61 14.96 -6.74
CA PRO A 343 -20.83 13.88 -6.15
C PRO A 343 -21.05 12.56 -6.89
N ARG A 344 -19.99 11.80 -7.08
CA ARG A 344 -20.04 10.43 -7.65
C ARG A 344 -19.50 9.43 -6.63
N PRO A 345 -20.29 9.11 -5.59
CA PRO A 345 -19.86 8.13 -4.60
C PRO A 345 -19.62 6.77 -5.26
N PRO A 346 -18.67 5.97 -4.76
CA PRO A 346 -18.46 4.62 -5.26
C PRO A 346 -19.75 3.80 -5.09
N ALA A 347 -20.04 2.95 -6.08
CA ALA A 347 -21.22 2.09 -6.05
C ALA A 347 -20.94 0.79 -6.82
N LEU A 348 -21.66 -0.28 -6.48
CA LEU A 348 -21.64 -1.52 -7.26
C LEU A 348 -22.12 -1.26 -8.69
N CYS A 349 -21.34 -1.72 -9.67
CA CYS A 349 -21.64 -1.55 -11.10
C CYS A 349 -23.04 -2.11 -11.44
N GLN A 350 -23.70 -1.50 -12.43
CA GLN A 350 -24.94 -2.04 -12.97
C GLN A 350 -24.69 -3.41 -13.62
N GLY A 351 -25.53 -4.42 -13.26
CA GLY A 351 -25.36 -5.80 -13.71
C GLY A 351 -24.22 -6.58 -13.03
N CYS A 352 -23.66 -6.04 -11.94
CA CYS A 352 -22.67 -6.75 -11.12
C CYS A 352 -23.34 -7.92 -10.36
N GLY A 353 -22.70 -9.09 -10.35
CA GLY A 353 -23.22 -10.26 -9.62
C GLY A 353 -23.35 -10.05 -8.11
N HIS A 354 -22.54 -9.18 -7.51
CA HIS A 354 -22.65 -8.86 -6.08
C HIS A 354 -24.02 -8.25 -5.72
N ARG A 355 -24.66 -7.54 -6.64
CA ARG A 355 -26.01 -6.96 -6.41
C ARG A 355 -27.04 -8.06 -6.19
N ASP A 356 -27.06 -9.08 -7.06
CA ASP A 356 -27.99 -10.21 -6.95
C ASP A 356 -27.73 -11.02 -5.65
N VAL A 357 -26.47 -11.15 -5.23
CA VAL A 357 -26.10 -11.80 -3.96
C VAL A 357 -26.65 -11.02 -2.77
N TYR A 358 -26.50 -9.69 -2.75
CA TYR A 358 -26.99 -8.86 -1.64
C TYR A 358 -28.50 -8.76 -1.59
N ASP A 359 -29.19 -8.78 -2.73
CA ASP A 359 -30.64 -8.84 -2.76
C ASP A 359 -31.16 -10.15 -2.14
N ALA A 360 -30.51 -11.30 -2.45
CA ALA A 360 -30.85 -12.58 -1.84
C ALA A 360 -30.49 -12.63 -0.34
N LEU A 361 -29.30 -12.15 0.02
CA LEU A 361 -28.80 -12.16 1.39
C LEU A 361 -29.67 -11.31 2.31
N ASN A 362 -30.03 -10.08 1.89
CA ASN A 362 -30.90 -9.20 2.67
C ASN A 362 -32.30 -9.78 2.90
N ARG A 363 -32.83 -10.54 1.93
CA ARG A 363 -34.13 -11.24 2.11
C ARG A 363 -34.04 -12.23 3.24
N VAL A 364 -32.98 -13.06 3.29
CA VAL A 364 -32.82 -14.09 4.32
C VAL A 364 -32.40 -13.47 5.65
N ALA A 365 -31.43 -12.58 5.67
CA ALA A 365 -30.95 -11.94 6.90
C ALA A 365 -32.07 -11.16 7.61
N GLY A 366 -32.98 -10.56 6.85
CA GLY A 366 -34.14 -9.87 7.40
C GLY A 366 -35.17 -10.76 8.14
N GLU A 367 -35.06 -12.09 8.03
CA GLU A 367 -35.86 -13.07 8.76
C GLU A 367 -35.34 -13.28 10.20
N TYR A 368 -34.15 -12.83 10.54
CA TYR A 368 -33.46 -13.00 11.82
C TYR A 368 -33.18 -11.65 12.49
N ALA A 369 -33.55 -11.51 13.76
CA ALA A 369 -33.38 -10.26 14.51
C ALA A 369 -31.88 -9.92 14.76
N ASP A 370 -31.06 -10.95 14.97
CA ASP A 370 -29.66 -10.80 15.40
C ASP A 370 -28.64 -11.12 14.30
N ALA A 371 -29.10 -11.28 13.05
CA ALA A 371 -28.19 -11.51 11.91
C ALA A 371 -27.12 -10.45 11.82
N ARG A 372 -25.87 -10.87 11.59
CA ARG A 372 -24.75 -9.96 11.30
C ARG A 372 -23.96 -10.46 10.11
N ILE A 373 -23.64 -9.51 9.22
CA ILE A 373 -22.94 -9.76 7.96
C ILE A 373 -21.60 -9.06 8.01
N PHE A 374 -20.54 -9.82 8.14
CA PHE A 374 -19.17 -9.35 8.21
C PHE A 374 -18.56 -9.33 6.81
N GLY A 375 -18.15 -8.15 6.35
CA GLY A 375 -17.41 -7.96 5.12
C GLY A 375 -15.95 -7.62 5.40
N ASP A 376 -15.18 -7.59 4.33
CA ASP A 376 -13.80 -7.09 4.31
C ASP A 376 -13.50 -6.32 3.01
N ILE A 377 -12.24 -6.19 2.58
CA ILE A 377 -11.85 -5.21 1.57
C ILE A 377 -11.93 -5.80 0.15
N GLY A 378 -12.84 -5.26 -0.65
CA GLY A 378 -13.01 -5.58 -2.07
C GLY A 378 -14.21 -4.85 -2.68
N CYS A 379 -14.54 -5.10 -3.96
CA CYS A 379 -15.71 -4.48 -4.59
C CYS A 379 -17.03 -4.80 -3.85
N TYR A 380 -17.14 -5.99 -3.26
CA TYR A 380 -18.30 -6.41 -2.48
C TYR A 380 -18.53 -5.56 -1.23
N THR A 381 -17.50 -4.92 -0.65
CA THR A 381 -17.66 -3.98 0.47
C THR A 381 -18.61 -2.83 0.15
N LEU A 382 -18.77 -2.47 -1.12
CA LEU A 382 -19.73 -1.46 -1.55
C LEU A 382 -21.20 -1.89 -1.31
N GLY A 383 -21.45 -3.14 -0.95
CA GLY A 383 -22.73 -3.61 -0.43
C GLY A 383 -23.13 -2.98 0.91
N ALA A 384 -22.21 -2.36 1.64
CA ALA A 384 -22.50 -1.55 2.83
C ALA A 384 -23.28 -0.26 2.49
N LEU A 385 -23.20 0.19 1.23
CA LEU A 385 -23.81 1.43 0.77
C LEU A 385 -25.25 1.19 0.27
N PRO A 386 -26.10 2.24 0.21
CA PRO A 386 -27.41 2.15 -0.43
C PRO A 386 -27.29 1.67 -1.90
N PRO A 387 -28.26 0.89 -2.40
CA PRO A 387 -29.52 0.50 -1.74
C PRO A 387 -29.40 -0.72 -0.84
N PHE A 388 -28.28 -1.46 -0.83
CA PHE A 388 -28.20 -2.77 -0.17
C PHE A 388 -28.09 -2.66 1.35
N ARG A 389 -27.14 -1.90 1.88
CA ARG A 389 -26.86 -1.80 3.32
C ARG A 389 -26.73 -3.17 3.99
N ALA A 390 -26.04 -4.08 3.31
CA ALA A 390 -25.99 -5.51 3.61
C ALA A 390 -24.71 -5.95 4.32
N ILE A 391 -23.88 -5.01 4.79
CA ILE A 391 -22.61 -5.31 5.46
C ILE A 391 -22.52 -4.48 6.73
N ASP A 392 -22.23 -5.14 7.84
CA ASP A 392 -22.15 -4.54 9.18
C ASP A 392 -20.71 -4.17 9.57
N SER A 393 -19.70 -4.74 8.91
CA SER A 393 -18.29 -4.43 9.20
C SER A 393 -17.40 -4.50 7.97
N CYS A 394 -16.29 -3.70 8.00
CA CYS A 394 -15.23 -3.75 7.02
C CYS A 394 -13.95 -3.26 7.71
N VAL A 395 -13.00 -4.15 7.98
CA VAL A 395 -11.78 -3.81 8.74
C VAL A 395 -10.54 -3.96 7.88
N ASP A 396 -10.12 -5.18 7.57
CA ASP A 396 -8.95 -5.51 6.75
C ASP A 396 -9.22 -6.73 5.86
N MET A 397 -8.31 -7.03 4.94
CA MET A 397 -8.49 -8.13 4.01
C MET A 397 -8.47 -9.48 4.71
N GLY A 398 -9.57 -10.24 4.60
CA GLY A 398 -9.75 -11.57 5.21
C GLY A 398 -10.44 -11.57 6.56
N ALA A 399 -10.67 -10.40 7.17
CA ALA A 399 -11.27 -10.29 8.50
C ALA A 399 -12.71 -10.82 8.58
N SER A 400 -13.47 -10.84 7.48
CA SER A 400 -14.87 -11.23 7.46
C SER A 400 -15.12 -12.60 8.09
N ILE A 401 -14.30 -13.59 7.76
CA ILE A 401 -14.45 -14.98 8.25
C ILE A 401 -14.18 -15.08 9.75
N THR A 402 -13.05 -14.53 10.20
CA THR A 402 -12.65 -14.61 11.62
C THR A 402 -13.52 -13.74 12.52
N MET A 403 -14.02 -12.61 12.01
CA MET A 403 -14.98 -11.78 12.75
C MET A 403 -16.35 -12.46 12.85
N ALA A 404 -16.81 -13.12 11.78
CA ALA A 404 -18.03 -13.94 11.84
C ALA A 404 -17.90 -15.09 12.84
N LYS A 405 -16.74 -15.80 12.85
CA LYS A 405 -16.42 -16.81 13.85
C LYS A 405 -16.49 -16.25 15.27
N GLY A 406 -15.78 -15.16 15.54
CA GLY A 406 -15.79 -14.53 16.87
C GLY A 406 -17.19 -14.06 17.31
N ALA A 407 -18.03 -13.60 16.37
CA ALA A 407 -19.40 -13.24 16.66
C ALA A 407 -20.27 -14.47 16.97
N ALA A 408 -20.09 -15.58 16.22
CA ALA A 408 -20.76 -16.85 16.49
C ALA A 408 -20.35 -17.42 17.86
N ASP A 409 -19.08 -17.34 18.23
CA ASP A 409 -18.57 -17.72 19.57
C ASP A 409 -19.24 -16.90 20.68
N ALA A 410 -19.62 -15.66 20.40
CA ALA A 410 -20.37 -14.79 21.32
C ALA A 410 -21.88 -15.06 21.32
N GLY A 411 -22.40 -15.96 20.46
CA GLY A 411 -23.79 -16.34 20.37
C GLY A 411 -24.59 -15.60 19.29
N VAL A 412 -23.95 -14.86 18.39
CA VAL A 412 -24.63 -14.24 17.24
C VAL A 412 -25.04 -15.32 16.24
N HIS A 413 -26.32 -15.34 15.86
CA HIS A 413 -26.84 -16.24 14.84
C HIS A 413 -27.96 -15.55 14.02
N PRO A 414 -27.83 -15.61 12.69
CA PRO A 414 -26.70 -16.07 11.90
C PRO A 414 -25.52 -15.09 11.90
N ALA A 415 -24.30 -15.63 11.92
CA ALA A 415 -23.06 -14.90 11.65
C ALA A 415 -22.58 -15.26 10.24
N ILE A 416 -22.56 -14.28 9.35
CA ILE A 416 -22.31 -14.49 7.91
C ILE A 416 -21.07 -13.70 7.50
N ALA A 417 -20.13 -14.36 6.82
CA ALA A 417 -18.96 -13.72 6.22
C ALA A 417 -19.17 -13.51 4.72
N VAL A 418 -18.86 -12.33 4.19
CA VAL A 418 -18.81 -12.06 2.75
C VAL A 418 -17.41 -11.66 2.37
N ILE A 419 -16.76 -12.43 1.51
CA ILE A 419 -15.38 -12.25 1.08
C ILE A 419 -15.26 -12.37 -0.44
N GLY A 420 -14.35 -11.63 -1.04
CA GLY A 420 -14.05 -11.76 -2.48
C GLY A 420 -13.04 -12.87 -2.76
N ASP A 421 -12.99 -13.32 -4.00
CA ASP A 421 -12.10 -14.36 -4.51
C ASP A 421 -10.60 -14.07 -4.24
N SER A 422 -10.11 -12.90 -4.58
CA SER A 422 -8.73 -12.48 -4.30
C SER A 422 -8.46 -12.35 -2.81
N THR A 423 -9.38 -11.77 -2.06
CA THR A 423 -9.25 -11.57 -0.61
C THR A 423 -9.27 -12.90 0.14
N PHE A 424 -10.03 -13.88 -0.34
CA PHE A 424 -10.02 -15.23 0.20
C PHE A 424 -8.64 -15.88 0.10
N THR A 425 -7.98 -15.77 -1.07
CA THR A 425 -6.60 -16.28 -1.23
C THR A 425 -5.55 -15.42 -0.54
N HIS A 426 -5.84 -14.14 -0.30
CA HIS A 426 -4.94 -13.24 0.43
C HIS A 426 -4.80 -13.63 1.91
N SER A 427 -5.94 -13.75 2.62
CA SER A 427 -5.94 -14.03 4.06
C SER A 427 -7.13 -14.87 4.55
N GLY A 428 -8.14 -15.13 3.71
CA GLY A 428 -9.36 -15.84 4.11
C GLY A 428 -9.16 -17.34 4.37
N MET A 429 -8.21 -17.98 3.68
CA MET A 429 -7.97 -19.41 3.81
C MET A 429 -7.58 -19.82 5.24
N THR A 430 -6.76 -19.02 5.91
CA THR A 430 -6.35 -19.25 7.31
C THR A 430 -7.52 -19.11 8.26
N GLY A 431 -8.37 -18.10 8.04
CA GLY A 431 -9.59 -17.90 8.81
C GLY A 431 -10.62 -19.03 8.62
N LEU A 432 -10.71 -19.56 7.38
CA LEU A 432 -11.56 -20.74 7.12
C LEU A 432 -11.06 -21.98 7.86
N LEU A 433 -9.75 -22.26 7.80
CA LEU A 433 -9.15 -23.40 8.52
C LEU A 433 -9.42 -23.31 10.03
N ASP A 434 -9.24 -22.11 10.60
CA ASP A 434 -9.50 -21.87 12.02
C ASP A 434 -11.00 -22.10 12.38
N ALA A 435 -11.90 -21.61 11.55
CA ALA A 435 -13.34 -21.81 11.74
C ALA A 435 -13.76 -23.29 11.63
N VAL A 436 -13.18 -24.05 10.69
CA VAL A 436 -13.44 -25.49 10.52
C VAL A 436 -12.92 -26.28 11.73
N ASN A 437 -11.71 -25.97 12.21
CA ASN A 437 -11.12 -26.66 13.36
C ASN A 437 -11.98 -26.51 14.63
N ASP A 438 -12.65 -25.37 14.79
CA ASP A 438 -13.52 -25.10 15.93
C ASP A 438 -15.00 -25.47 15.67
N ASN A 439 -15.30 -26.02 14.48
CA ASN A 439 -16.68 -26.28 14.03
C ASN A 439 -17.61 -25.07 14.24
N ALA A 440 -17.12 -23.88 13.86
CA ALA A 440 -17.86 -22.63 14.05
C ALA A 440 -19.16 -22.63 13.25
N ARG A 441 -20.27 -22.18 13.84
CA ARG A 441 -21.56 -22.07 13.16
C ARG A 441 -21.63 -20.76 12.35
N ILE A 442 -21.00 -20.76 11.16
CA ILE A 442 -20.94 -19.60 10.26
C ILE A 442 -21.20 -19.99 8.81
N THR A 443 -21.77 -19.05 8.06
CA THR A 443 -21.94 -19.17 6.61
C THR A 443 -20.99 -18.21 5.90
N ILE A 444 -20.16 -18.71 5.00
CA ILE A 444 -19.17 -17.94 4.25
C ILE A 444 -19.62 -17.80 2.80
N ILE A 445 -19.71 -16.57 2.30
CA ILE A 445 -20.03 -16.26 0.91
C ILE A 445 -18.76 -15.80 0.20
N ILE A 446 -18.16 -16.67 -0.64
CA ILE A 446 -16.98 -16.33 -1.46
C ILE A 446 -17.46 -15.78 -2.80
N SER A 447 -17.50 -14.47 -2.94
CA SER A 447 -17.93 -13.77 -4.16
C SER A 447 -16.89 -13.90 -5.27
N ASP A 448 -17.00 -14.96 -6.09
CA ASP A 448 -16.06 -15.30 -7.16
C ASP A 448 -16.41 -14.54 -8.45
N ASN A 449 -15.70 -13.45 -8.71
CA ASN A 449 -15.85 -12.65 -9.92
C ASN A 449 -14.69 -12.84 -10.94
N LEU A 450 -13.83 -13.83 -10.71
CA LEU A 450 -12.71 -14.27 -11.54
C LEU A 450 -11.60 -13.22 -11.72
N THR A 451 -11.50 -12.23 -10.83
CA THR A 451 -10.49 -11.16 -10.99
C THR A 451 -10.35 -10.29 -9.75
N THR A 452 -9.18 -9.70 -9.54
CA THR A 452 -8.97 -8.61 -8.56
C THR A 452 -9.50 -7.30 -9.17
N ALA A 453 -10.83 -7.11 -9.10
CA ALA A 453 -11.52 -6.11 -9.90
C ALA A 453 -11.24 -4.66 -9.48
N MET A 454 -11.06 -4.39 -8.18
CA MET A 454 -10.97 -3.03 -7.63
C MET A 454 -9.69 -2.30 -8.07
N THR A 455 -8.61 -3.01 -8.30
CA THR A 455 -7.29 -2.47 -8.66
C THR A 455 -7.00 -2.48 -10.16
N GLY A 456 -7.95 -2.88 -11.00
CA GLY A 456 -7.79 -2.84 -12.46
C GLY A 456 -8.09 -4.15 -13.20
N GLY A 457 -8.33 -5.25 -12.50
CA GLY A 457 -8.71 -6.53 -13.10
C GLY A 457 -7.53 -7.47 -13.31
N GLN A 458 -6.63 -7.55 -12.33
CA GLN A 458 -5.54 -8.52 -12.28
C GLN A 458 -6.07 -9.94 -12.04
N ASP A 459 -5.28 -10.96 -12.37
CA ASP A 459 -5.67 -12.35 -12.18
C ASP A 459 -5.82 -12.68 -10.68
N SER A 460 -6.91 -13.37 -10.33
CA SER A 460 -7.10 -13.94 -8.99
C SER A 460 -6.41 -15.29 -8.88
N ALA A 461 -5.59 -15.48 -7.85
CA ALA A 461 -4.79 -16.69 -7.64
C ALA A 461 -5.65 -17.96 -7.42
N GLY A 462 -6.86 -17.79 -6.88
CA GLY A 462 -7.81 -18.85 -6.55
C GLY A 462 -8.77 -19.23 -7.69
N THR A 463 -8.71 -18.57 -8.84
CA THR A 463 -9.63 -18.84 -9.95
C THR A 463 -9.73 -20.34 -10.28
N ASN A 464 -10.96 -20.88 -10.28
CA ASN A 464 -11.28 -22.29 -10.50
C ASN A 464 -10.71 -23.28 -9.44
N LYS A 465 -10.37 -22.82 -8.23
CA LYS A 465 -9.81 -23.66 -7.17
C LYS A 465 -10.57 -23.59 -5.86
N PHE A 466 -11.56 -22.71 -5.72
CA PHE A 466 -12.18 -22.42 -4.42
C PHE A 466 -12.86 -23.65 -3.81
N GLU A 467 -13.59 -24.45 -4.61
CA GLU A 467 -14.22 -25.68 -4.13
C GLU A 467 -13.15 -26.65 -3.57
N ALA A 468 -12.10 -26.88 -4.36
CA ALA A 468 -11.02 -27.79 -3.94
C ALA A 468 -10.30 -27.26 -2.67
N ILE A 469 -10.12 -25.95 -2.55
CA ILE A 469 -9.51 -25.33 -1.36
C ILE A 469 -10.41 -25.52 -0.14
N CYS A 470 -11.71 -25.22 -0.24
CA CYS A 470 -12.65 -25.36 0.87
C CYS A 470 -12.74 -26.82 1.35
N LEU A 471 -12.86 -27.77 0.41
CA LEU A 471 -12.85 -29.20 0.73
C LEU A 471 -11.53 -29.64 1.35
N GLY A 472 -10.38 -29.17 0.82
CA GLY A 472 -9.06 -29.47 1.35
C GLY A 472 -8.80 -28.91 2.75
N LEU A 473 -9.50 -27.83 3.12
CA LEU A 473 -9.47 -27.24 4.46
C LEU A 473 -10.48 -27.89 5.42
N GLY A 474 -11.28 -28.86 4.95
CA GLY A 474 -12.15 -29.68 5.80
C GLY A 474 -13.61 -29.21 5.88
N VAL A 475 -14.05 -28.32 5.00
CA VAL A 475 -15.48 -28.02 4.88
C VAL A 475 -16.22 -29.25 4.35
N ASP A 476 -17.37 -29.57 4.96
CA ASP A 476 -18.20 -30.68 4.52
C ASP A 476 -18.62 -30.51 3.04
N PRO A 477 -18.38 -31.53 2.19
CA PRO A 477 -18.72 -31.47 0.76
C PRO A 477 -20.21 -31.13 0.48
N GLU A 478 -21.10 -31.54 1.37
CA GLU A 478 -22.54 -31.23 1.25
C GLU A 478 -22.85 -29.75 1.54
N HIS A 479 -21.91 -29.01 2.15
CA HIS A 479 -22.05 -27.60 2.53
C HIS A 479 -21.11 -26.65 1.75
N VAL A 480 -20.58 -27.11 0.59
CA VAL A 480 -19.92 -26.26 -0.40
C VAL A 480 -20.83 -26.11 -1.61
N LYS A 481 -21.47 -24.95 -1.77
CA LYS A 481 -22.47 -24.69 -2.81
C LYS A 481 -21.96 -23.67 -3.82
N VAL A 482 -22.01 -23.99 -5.11
CA VAL A 482 -21.71 -23.04 -6.19
C VAL A 482 -23.02 -22.57 -6.82
N VAL A 483 -23.19 -21.25 -6.91
CA VAL A 483 -24.41 -20.64 -7.49
C VAL A 483 -24.03 -19.59 -8.53
N VAL A 484 -24.96 -19.31 -9.46
CA VAL A 484 -24.78 -18.27 -10.48
C VAL A 484 -25.68 -17.07 -10.11
N PRO A 485 -25.11 -15.93 -9.67
CA PRO A 485 -25.89 -14.78 -9.22
C PRO A 485 -26.49 -14.03 -10.43
N LEU A 486 -27.71 -14.39 -10.75
CA LEU A 486 -28.55 -13.79 -11.79
C LEU A 486 -29.98 -13.58 -11.26
N PRO A 487 -30.71 -12.54 -11.70
CA PRO A 487 -32.09 -12.29 -11.26
C PRO A 487 -33.02 -13.51 -11.43
N LYS A 488 -32.84 -14.30 -12.46
CA LYS A 488 -33.65 -15.50 -12.72
C LYS A 488 -33.42 -16.63 -11.71
N ASN A 489 -32.27 -16.63 -11.01
CA ASN A 489 -31.89 -17.66 -10.03
C ASN A 489 -32.13 -17.18 -8.58
N MET A 490 -32.78 -16.03 -8.40
CA MET A 490 -32.93 -15.38 -7.08
C MET A 490 -33.58 -16.30 -6.03
N GLU A 491 -34.65 -17.02 -6.39
CA GLU A 491 -35.33 -17.92 -5.47
C GLU A 491 -34.46 -19.11 -5.04
N GLU A 492 -33.70 -19.67 -5.97
CA GLU A 492 -32.74 -20.74 -5.68
C GLU A 492 -31.65 -20.27 -4.75
N ILE A 493 -31.04 -19.10 -5.03
CA ILE A 493 -29.97 -18.53 -4.19
C ILE A 493 -30.49 -18.23 -2.79
N THR A 494 -31.69 -17.62 -2.67
CA THR A 494 -32.33 -17.33 -1.38
C THR A 494 -32.56 -18.60 -0.57
N ARG A 495 -33.04 -19.67 -1.23
CA ARG A 495 -33.26 -20.98 -0.58
C ARG A 495 -31.92 -21.56 -0.08
N ILE A 496 -30.88 -21.57 -0.90
CA ILE A 496 -29.57 -22.10 -0.53
C ILE A 496 -28.99 -21.31 0.65
N ILE A 497 -29.02 -19.96 0.63
CA ILE A 497 -28.54 -19.15 1.75
C ILE A 497 -29.26 -19.52 3.04
N ARG A 498 -30.59 -19.69 3.00
CA ARG A 498 -31.38 -20.07 4.19
C ARG A 498 -31.00 -21.45 4.71
N GLU A 499 -30.87 -22.45 3.82
CA GLU A 499 -30.48 -23.82 4.19
C GLU A 499 -29.08 -23.84 4.83
N GLU A 500 -28.12 -23.10 4.28
CA GLU A 500 -26.74 -23.09 4.78
C GLU A 500 -26.58 -22.28 6.08
N ILE A 501 -27.42 -21.28 6.35
CA ILE A 501 -27.48 -20.57 7.64
C ILE A 501 -27.95 -21.49 8.78
N GLU A 502 -28.89 -22.40 8.49
CA GLU A 502 -29.41 -23.32 9.49
C GLU A 502 -28.48 -24.51 9.79
N TYR A 503 -27.46 -24.71 8.99
CA TYR A 503 -26.48 -25.77 9.23
C TYR A 503 -25.65 -25.47 10.48
N ASP A 504 -25.47 -26.51 11.35
CA ASP A 504 -24.69 -26.41 12.59
C ASP A 504 -23.21 -26.71 12.33
N GLY A 505 -22.53 -25.81 11.64
CA GLY A 505 -21.13 -25.93 11.24
C GLY A 505 -20.72 -24.84 10.26
N VAL A 506 -19.58 -25.03 9.63
CA VAL A 506 -19.06 -24.11 8.60
C VAL A 506 -19.64 -24.47 7.25
N SER A 507 -20.41 -23.57 6.65
CA SER A 507 -20.89 -23.69 5.28
C SER A 507 -20.28 -22.64 4.35
N VAL A 508 -20.11 -22.99 3.06
CA VAL A 508 -19.52 -22.11 2.05
C VAL A 508 -20.40 -22.03 0.82
N ILE A 509 -20.80 -20.82 0.45
CA ILE A 509 -21.53 -20.54 -0.78
C ILE A 509 -20.60 -19.74 -1.71
N ILE A 510 -20.48 -20.17 -2.97
CA ILE A 510 -19.60 -19.55 -3.98
C ILE A 510 -20.47 -18.99 -5.13
N PRO A 511 -20.95 -17.75 -5.02
CA PRO A 511 -21.59 -17.08 -6.13
C PRO A 511 -20.55 -16.77 -7.21
N ARG A 512 -20.60 -17.47 -8.34
CA ARG A 512 -19.62 -17.34 -9.42
C ARG A 512 -20.21 -16.65 -10.63
N ARG A 513 -19.67 -15.46 -10.95
CA ARG A 513 -20.02 -14.74 -12.17
C ARG A 513 -18.94 -13.72 -12.53
N GLU A 514 -18.42 -13.79 -13.77
CA GLU A 514 -17.36 -12.89 -14.25
C GLU A 514 -17.70 -11.41 -14.04
N CYS A 515 -16.71 -10.63 -13.59
CA CYS A 515 -16.81 -9.19 -13.43
C CYS A 515 -17.26 -8.50 -14.72
N ILE A 516 -18.34 -7.74 -14.67
CA ILE A 516 -18.93 -7.05 -15.82
C ILE A 516 -17.95 -6.08 -16.50
N GLN A 517 -17.06 -5.45 -15.74
CA GLN A 517 -16.06 -4.51 -16.27
C GLN A 517 -14.98 -5.26 -17.07
N THR A 518 -14.51 -6.38 -16.52
CA THR A 518 -13.52 -7.24 -17.20
C THR A 518 -14.11 -7.87 -18.46
N LEU A 519 -15.34 -8.39 -18.38
CA LEU A 519 -16.06 -8.92 -19.53
C LEU A 519 -16.22 -7.87 -20.65
N ASN A 520 -16.68 -6.66 -20.31
CA ASN A 520 -16.82 -5.58 -21.27
C ASN A 520 -15.49 -5.18 -21.91
N ARG A 521 -14.38 -5.18 -21.16
CA ARG A 521 -13.04 -4.92 -21.68
C ARG A 521 -12.61 -6.01 -22.66
N LYS A 522 -12.84 -7.28 -22.35
CA LYS A 522 -12.57 -8.41 -23.26
C LYS A 522 -13.36 -8.29 -24.57
N LEU A 523 -14.65 -7.99 -24.47
CA LEU A 523 -15.52 -7.82 -25.64
C LEU A 523 -15.09 -6.63 -26.53
N ARG A 524 -14.68 -5.50 -25.93
CA ARG A 524 -14.15 -4.34 -26.68
C ARG A 524 -12.85 -4.69 -27.41
N LYS A 525 -11.92 -5.39 -26.75
CA LYS A 525 -10.67 -5.85 -27.38
C LYS A 525 -10.93 -6.79 -28.56
N LYS A 526 -11.87 -7.72 -28.42
CA LYS A 526 -12.25 -8.64 -29.51
C LYS A 526 -12.81 -7.89 -30.72
N ARG A 527 -13.74 -6.94 -30.48
CA ARG A 527 -14.32 -6.10 -31.55
C ARG A 527 -13.30 -5.18 -32.23
N ALA A 528 -12.23 -4.80 -31.57
CA ALA A 528 -11.17 -3.96 -32.14
C ALA A 528 -10.15 -4.79 -32.97
N GLN A 529 -10.17 -6.11 -32.84
CA GLN A 529 -9.34 -7.05 -33.61
C GLN A 529 -10.08 -7.67 -34.83
N GLU A 530 -11.41 -7.60 -34.82
CA GLU A 530 -12.29 -7.89 -35.95
C GLU A 530 -12.45 -6.67 -36.87
#